data_a12b7b22e051a419d067eee1be064055
#
_entry.id   a12b7b22e051a419d067eee1be064055
#
_cell.length_a   1.000
_cell.length_b   1.000
_cell.length_c   1.000
_cell.angle_alpha   90.00
_cell.angle_beta   90.00
_cell.angle_gamma   90.00
#
_symmetry.space_group_name_H-M   'P 1'
#
loop_
_entity.id
_entity.type
_entity.pdbx_description
1 polymer ?
#
loop_
_entity_poly.entity_id
_entity_poly.type
_entity_poly.pdbx_seq_one_letter_code
_entity_poly.pdbx_strand_id
1 'polypeptide(L)'
;MNSSHSHSILRHNQILLWLCVLSFFSVLNEMVLNVSLPDIASDFNKEPASINWINTAFILTFSIGTAVYGKLSDQLGIKKLLLFGIIVNCFGSVIGFIGHSFFPVLIMARFIQGAGAAAFPALVMVVVARYIPKENSGKAFGLIGSIVAMGEGVGPSVGGVIAEYAHWSYILLLPVVTIITAPFLAKLLKQEDVIKGSFDVKGIIFMSVGIVFFIIFTTSYRISFLVISIICFLIFVKHIRKVSNPFVNPSLGKNISFMIGIICGGLILGECLLIRKVLYLY
;
A
#
# COMPACT_ATOMS: atom_id res chain seq x y z
N MET A 1 17.52 -31.62 -20.99
CA MET A 1 17.50 -30.89 -19.70
C MET A 1 17.52 -29.34 -19.83
N ASN A 2 17.94 -28.74 -20.96
CA ASN A 2 18.04 -27.27 -21.10
C ASN A 2 16.71 -26.50 -21.32
N SER A 3 15.69 -27.10 -21.93
CA SER A 3 14.46 -26.39 -22.30
C SER A 3 13.55 -26.04 -21.10
N SER A 4 13.42 -26.93 -20.15
CA SER A 4 12.61 -26.70 -18.94
C SER A 4 13.21 -25.63 -18.01
N HIS A 5 14.52 -25.53 -17.95
CA HIS A 5 15.24 -24.54 -17.14
C HIS A 5 15.12 -23.14 -17.77
N SER A 6 15.21 -23.05 -19.11
CA SER A 6 15.00 -21.81 -19.86
C SER A 6 13.58 -21.28 -19.72
N HIS A 7 12.56 -22.14 -19.80
CA HIS A 7 11.16 -21.76 -19.60
C HIS A 7 10.84 -21.24 -18.18
N SER A 8 11.48 -21.81 -17.16
CA SER A 8 11.28 -21.33 -15.78
C SER A 8 11.89 -19.95 -15.57
N ILE A 9 13.09 -19.70 -16.09
CA ILE A 9 13.77 -18.39 -15.99
C ILE A 9 12.97 -17.29 -16.70
N LEU A 10 12.49 -17.56 -17.92
CA LEU A 10 11.66 -16.62 -18.68
C LEU A 10 10.38 -16.25 -17.91
N ARG A 11 9.74 -17.22 -17.28
CA ARG A 11 8.55 -16.99 -16.46
C ARG A 11 8.83 -16.12 -15.25
N HIS A 12 9.94 -16.35 -14.54
CA HIS A 12 10.34 -15.52 -13.38
C HIS A 12 10.59 -14.07 -13.80
N ASN A 13 11.28 -13.84 -14.91
CA ASN A 13 11.55 -12.50 -15.43
C ASN A 13 10.25 -11.78 -15.86
N GLN A 14 9.30 -12.49 -16.47
CA GLN A 14 8.00 -11.94 -16.82
C GLN A 14 7.19 -11.56 -15.57
N ILE A 15 7.19 -12.40 -14.53
CA ILE A 15 6.54 -12.07 -13.26
C ILE A 15 7.15 -10.79 -12.69
N LEU A 16 8.48 -10.71 -12.60
CA LEU A 16 9.17 -9.53 -12.08
C LEU A 16 8.85 -8.26 -12.88
N LEU A 17 8.83 -8.35 -14.20
CA LEU A 17 8.49 -7.21 -15.07
C LEU A 17 7.11 -6.64 -14.71
N TRP A 18 6.09 -7.49 -14.64
CA TRP A 18 4.73 -7.03 -14.35
C TRP A 18 4.55 -6.56 -12.90
N LEU A 19 5.29 -7.11 -11.95
CA LEU A 19 5.34 -6.60 -10.58
C LEU A 19 6.00 -5.23 -10.51
N CYS A 20 7.08 -5.01 -11.28
CA CYS A 20 7.73 -3.70 -11.39
C CYS A 20 6.78 -2.65 -11.98
N VAL A 21 6.08 -2.98 -13.07
CA VAL A 21 5.07 -2.08 -13.67
C VAL A 21 3.97 -1.74 -12.66
N LEU A 22 3.43 -2.75 -11.96
CA LEU A 22 2.41 -2.55 -10.95
C LEU A 22 2.89 -1.65 -9.81
N SER A 23 4.09 -1.91 -9.29
CA SER A 23 4.69 -1.12 -8.20
C SER A 23 4.97 0.32 -8.62
N PHE A 24 5.49 0.53 -9.83
CA PHE A 24 5.76 1.86 -10.38
C PHE A 24 4.51 2.72 -10.42
N PHE A 25 3.45 2.24 -11.09
CA PHE A 25 2.21 3.02 -11.23
C PHE A 25 1.47 3.20 -9.90
N SER A 26 1.61 2.26 -8.97
CA SER A 26 1.06 2.41 -7.62
C SER A 26 1.66 3.60 -6.89
N VAL A 27 2.99 3.67 -6.83
CA VAL A 27 3.72 4.74 -6.14
C VAL A 27 3.61 6.07 -6.89
N LEU A 28 3.71 6.02 -8.22
CA LEU A 28 3.55 7.21 -9.05
C LEU A 28 2.21 7.92 -8.76
N ASN A 29 1.11 7.19 -8.68
CA ASN A 29 -0.20 7.76 -8.37
C ASN A 29 -0.24 8.50 -7.02
N GLU A 30 0.43 7.95 -6.00
CA GLU A 30 0.48 8.57 -4.68
C GLU A 30 1.26 9.89 -4.71
N MET A 31 2.43 9.90 -5.38
CA MET A 31 3.29 11.07 -5.45
C MET A 31 2.70 12.19 -6.32
N VAL A 32 2.10 11.83 -7.45
CA VAL A 32 1.48 12.78 -8.37
C VAL A 32 0.33 13.55 -7.69
N LEU A 33 -0.51 12.88 -6.91
CA LEU A 33 -1.61 13.53 -6.22
C LEU A 33 -1.15 14.53 -5.15
N ASN A 34 -0.05 14.23 -4.46
CA ASN A 34 0.50 15.12 -3.43
C ASN A 34 0.84 16.51 -3.99
N VAL A 35 1.33 16.57 -5.23
CA VAL A 35 1.68 17.84 -5.90
C VAL A 35 0.43 18.64 -6.25
N SER A 36 -0.68 18.00 -6.55
CA SER A 36 -1.92 18.65 -6.96
C SER A 36 -2.85 19.05 -5.79
N LEU A 37 -2.45 18.80 -4.54
CA LEU A 37 -3.25 19.20 -3.38
C LEU A 37 -3.56 20.70 -3.31
N PRO A 38 -2.63 21.62 -3.67
CA PRO A 38 -2.95 23.06 -3.73
C PRO A 38 -4.03 23.40 -4.75
N ASP A 39 -4.01 22.77 -5.94
CA ASP A 39 -5.02 22.99 -6.99
C ASP A 39 -6.39 22.50 -6.53
N ILE A 40 -6.42 21.32 -5.89
CA ILE A 40 -7.64 20.78 -5.28
C ILE A 40 -8.17 21.71 -4.18
N ALA A 41 -7.28 22.29 -3.37
CA ALA A 41 -7.67 23.24 -2.32
C ALA A 41 -8.32 24.50 -2.90
N SER A 42 -7.76 25.00 -3.99
CA SER A 42 -8.31 26.15 -4.74
C SER A 42 -9.70 25.84 -5.30
N ASP A 43 -9.85 24.69 -6.00
CA ASP A 43 -11.12 24.30 -6.63
C ASP A 43 -12.26 24.13 -5.64
N PHE A 44 -11.97 23.55 -4.48
CA PHE A 44 -12.97 23.36 -3.42
C PHE A 44 -13.11 24.54 -2.48
N ASN A 45 -12.28 25.56 -2.62
CA ASN A 45 -12.19 26.70 -1.70
C ASN A 45 -12.14 26.27 -0.22
N LYS A 46 -11.24 25.32 0.06
CA LYS A 46 -11.08 24.71 1.39
C LYS A 46 -9.67 24.91 1.92
N GLU A 47 -9.58 24.95 3.25
CA GLU A 47 -8.31 25.02 3.94
C GLU A 47 -7.46 23.77 3.68
N PRO A 48 -6.12 23.89 3.61
CA PRO A 48 -5.19 22.78 3.38
C PRO A 48 -5.39 21.60 4.36
N ALA A 49 -5.76 21.91 5.61
CA ALA A 49 -6.03 20.88 6.63
C ALA A 49 -7.22 19.98 6.25
N SER A 50 -8.27 20.57 5.63
CA SER A 50 -9.42 19.80 5.16
C SER A 50 -9.08 18.97 3.94
N ILE A 51 -8.28 19.50 3.01
CA ILE A 51 -7.85 18.79 1.80
C ILE A 51 -6.96 17.59 2.13
N ASN A 52 -6.15 17.69 3.17
CA ASN A 52 -5.27 16.59 3.59
C ASN A 52 -6.06 15.31 3.96
N TRP A 53 -7.37 15.41 4.23
CA TRP A 53 -8.21 14.21 4.42
C TRP A 53 -8.26 13.28 3.20
N ILE A 54 -8.03 13.81 1.98
CA ILE A 54 -7.92 13.01 0.76
C ILE A 54 -6.76 12.00 0.88
N ASN A 55 -5.60 12.45 1.35
CA ASN A 55 -4.45 11.58 1.59
C ASN A 55 -4.65 10.71 2.83
N THR A 56 -5.18 11.28 3.90
CA THR A 56 -5.44 10.54 5.15
C THR A 56 -6.36 9.35 4.90
N ALA A 57 -7.43 9.51 4.13
CA ALA A 57 -8.35 8.44 3.77
C ALA A 57 -7.65 7.28 3.03
N PHE A 58 -6.78 7.61 2.08
CA PHE A 58 -5.97 6.62 1.36
C PHE A 58 -5.01 5.89 2.30
N ILE A 59 -4.19 6.64 3.06
CA ILE A 59 -3.17 6.08 3.95
C ILE A 59 -3.80 5.17 5.03
N LEU A 60 -4.97 5.54 5.57
CA LEU A 60 -5.70 4.73 6.54
C LEU A 60 -6.00 3.33 5.99
N THR A 61 -6.67 3.26 4.84
CA THR A 61 -7.05 1.97 4.25
C THR A 61 -5.87 1.22 3.67
N PHE A 62 -4.89 1.92 3.12
CA PHE A 62 -3.64 1.34 2.62
C PHE A 62 -2.84 0.66 3.73
N SER A 63 -2.65 1.33 4.87
CA SER A 63 -1.89 0.77 6.00
C SER A 63 -2.56 -0.47 6.60
N ILE A 64 -3.86 -0.39 6.83
CA ILE A 64 -4.64 -1.52 7.34
C ILE A 64 -4.65 -2.66 6.32
N GLY A 65 -4.96 -2.34 5.08
CA GLY A 65 -5.08 -3.29 3.99
C GLY A 65 -3.78 -4.05 3.74
N THR A 66 -2.62 -3.38 3.77
CA THR A 66 -1.31 -4.01 3.55
C THR A 66 -1.07 -5.14 4.54
N ALA A 67 -1.35 -4.94 5.82
CA ALA A 67 -1.24 -6.00 6.82
C ALA A 67 -2.27 -7.11 6.60
N VAL A 68 -3.52 -6.75 6.26
CA VAL A 68 -4.59 -7.71 6.02
C VAL A 68 -4.31 -8.57 4.79
N TYR A 69 -3.90 -7.98 3.66
CA TYR A 69 -3.57 -8.73 2.44
C TYR A 69 -2.41 -9.70 2.64
N GLY A 70 -1.39 -9.31 3.41
CA GLY A 70 -0.28 -10.21 3.74
C GLY A 70 -0.78 -11.51 4.38
N LYS A 71 -1.66 -11.41 5.37
CA LYS A 71 -2.23 -12.59 6.06
C LYS A 71 -3.27 -13.33 5.22
N LEU A 72 -4.13 -12.61 4.49
CA LEU A 72 -5.13 -13.21 3.61
C LEU A 72 -4.50 -14.02 2.48
N SER A 73 -3.27 -13.68 2.06
CA SER A 73 -2.58 -14.39 0.98
C SER A 73 -2.39 -15.87 1.26
N ASP A 74 -2.24 -16.26 2.54
CA ASP A 74 -2.12 -17.65 2.96
C ASP A 74 -3.44 -18.43 2.82
N GLN A 75 -4.57 -17.73 2.89
CA GLN A 75 -5.90 -18.36 2.93
C GLN A 75 -6.67 -18.27 1.61
N LEU A 76 -6.54 -17.20 0.86
CA LEU A 76 -7.30 -16.95 -0.37
C LEU A 76 -6.46 -17.09 -1.64
N GLY A 77 -5.14 -17.21 -1.48
CA GLY A 77 -4.17 -17.28 -2.56
C GLY A 77 -3.82 -15.90 -3.14
N ILE A 78 -2.54 -15.73 -3.49
CA ILE A 78 -1.96 -14.46 -3.93
C ILE A 78 -2.64 -13.94 -5.19
N LYS A 79 -2.83 -14.82 -6.19
CA LYS A 79 -3.39 -14.45 -7.50
C LYS A 79 -4.75 -13.77 -7.37
N LYS A 80 -5.68 -14.36 -6.61
CA LYS A 80 -7.04 -13.82 -6.42
C LYS A 80 -7.00 -12.46 -5.74
N LEU A 81 -6.20 -12.34 -4.69
CA LEU A 81 -6.10 -11.12 -3.92
C LEU A 81 -5.44 -9.98 -4.70
N LEU A 82 -4.42 -10.28 -5.49
CA LEU A 82 -3.75 -9.28 -6.32
C LEU A 82 -4.70 -8.73 -7.39
N LEU A 83 -5.43 -9.61 -8.08
CA LEU A 83 -6.43 -9.20 -9.06
C LEU A 83 -7.58 -8.41 -8.42
N PHE A 84 -8.05 -8.84 -7.26
CA PHE A 84 -9.05 -8.12 -6.49
C PHE A 84 -8.56 -6.72 -6.10
N GLY A 85 -7.32 -6.59 -5.62
CA GLY A 85 -6.70 -5.31 -5.29
C GLY A 85 -6.64 -4.36 -6.50
N ILE A 86 -6.23 -4.87 -7.69
CA ILE A 86 -6.20 -4.10 -8.93
C ILE A 86 -7.61 -3.59 -9.28
N ILE A 87 -8.61 -4.47 -9.24
CA ILE A 87 -10.01 -4.10 -9.56
C ILE A 87 -10.53 -3.03 -8.59
N VAL A 88 -10.36 -3.22 -7.29
CA VAL A 88 -10.82 -2.26 -6.26
C VAL A 88 -10.12 -0.91 -6.42
N ASN A 89 -8.82 -0.91 -6.69
CA ASN A 89 -8.05 0.32 -6.91
C ASN A 89 -8.54 1.07 -8.17
N CYS A 90 -8.75 0.36 -9.28
CA CYS A 90 -9.29 0.95 -10.51
C CYS A 90 -10.72 1.47 -10.32
N PHE A 91 -11.55 0.73 -9.58
CA PHE A 91 -12.93 1.15 -9.28
C PHE A 91 -12.96 2.45 -8.47
N GLY A 92 -12.14 2.55 -7.40
CA GLY A 92 -11.96 3.79 -6.66
C GLY A 92 -11.47 4.94 -7.54
N SER A 93 -10.57 4.66 -8.48
CA SER A 93 -10.05 5.65 -9.45
C SER A 93 -11.15 6.23 -10.35
N VAL A 94 -11.99 5.37 -10.90
CA VAL A 94 -13.09 5.78 -11.76
C VAL A 94 -14.14 6.57 -10.98
N ILE A 95 -14.50 6.13 -9.77
CA ILE A 95 -15.41 6.88 -8.89
C ILE A 95 -14.84 8.27 -8.58
N GLY A 96 -13.57 8.35 -8.23
CA GLY A 96 -12.91 9.62 -7.95
C GLY A 96 -12.89 10.57 -9.12
N PHE A 97 -12.61 10.04 -10.32
CA PHE A 97 -12.64 10.83 -11.55
C PHE A 97 -14.03 11.36 -11.90
N ILE A 98 -15.06 10.50 -11.85
CA ILE A 98 -16.43 10.90 -12.16
C ILE A 98 -16.97 11.89 -11.11
N GLY A 99 -16.66 11.64 -9.84
CA GLY A 99 -17.15 12.44 -8.72
C GLY A 99 -16.21 13.54 -8.26
N HIS A 100 -15.20 13.90 -9.05
CA HIS A 100 -14.15 14.86 -8.66
C HIS A 100 -14.66 16.21 -8.17
N SER A 101 -15.85 16.64 -8.61
CA SER A 101 -16.47 17.90 -8.20
C SER A 101 -17.11 17.84 -6.80
N PHE A 102 -17.24 16.66 -6.19
CA PHE A 102 -17.82 16.47 -4.86
C PHE A 102 -16.78 15.99 -3.86
N PHE A 103 -16.36 16.87 -2.96
CA PHE A 103 -15.32 16.56 -1.98
C PHE A 103 -15.56 15.29 -1.16
N PRO A 104 -16.76 14.97 -0.63
CA PRO A 104 -17.00 13.70 0.06
C PRO A 104 -16.82 12.48 -0.83
N VAL A 105 -17.19 12.56 -2.12
CA VAL A 105 -17.00 11.47 -3.08
C VAL A 105 -15.52 11.25 -3.34
N LEU A 106 -14.72 12.31 -3.43
CA LEU A 106 -13.28 12.22 -3.58
C LEU A 106 -12.62 11.51 -2.39
N ILE A 107 -13.03 11.83 -1.15
CA ILE A 107 -12.54 11.13 0.06
C ILE A 107 -12.93 9.64 0.02
N MET A 108 -14.17 9.31 -0.33
CA MET A 108 -14.62 7.92 -0.45
C MET A 108 -13.87 7.16 -1.53
N ALA A 109 -13.62 7.79 -2.67
CA ALA A 109 -12.83 7.21 -3.75
C ALA A 109 -11.40 6.89 -3.29
N ARG A 110 -10.76 7.81 -2.58
CA ARG A 110 -9.42 7.61 -2.01
C ARG A 110 -9.39 6.48 -0.96
N PHE A 111 -10.45 6.37 -0.17
CA PHE A 111 -10.62 5.26 0.76
C PHE A 111 -10.66 3.91 0.03
N ILE A 112 -11.43 3.82 -1.05
CA ILE A 112 -11.53 2.62 -1.90
C ILE A 112 -10.19 2.34 -2.61
N GLN A 113 -9.56 3.37 -3.20
CA GLN A 113 -8.25 3.24 -3.84
C GLN A 113 -7.20 2.70 -2.87
N GLY A 114 -7.12 3.25 -1.66
CA GLY A 114 -6.18 2.79 -0.64
C GLY A 114 -6.40 1.33 -0.25
N ALA A 115 -7.65 0.91 -0.11
CA ALA A 115 -8.00 -0.48 0.17
C ALA A 115 -7.55 -1.43 -0.95
N GLY A 116 -7.65 -1.03 -2.22
CA GLY A 116 -7.17 -1.82 -3.37
C GLY A 116 -5.64 -1.80 -3.50
N ALA A 117 -5.04 -0.61 -3.43
CA ALA A 117 -3.60 -0.41 -3.59
C ALA A 117 -2.77 -1.12 -2.51
N ALA A 118 -3.33 -1.30 -1.31
CA ALA A 118 -2.70 -2.03 -0.21
C ALA A 118 -2.28 -3.47 -0.57
N ALA A 119 -2.95 -4.08 -1.55
CA ALA A 119 -2.59 -5.40 -2.04
C ALA A 119 -1.21 -5.43 -2.72
N PHE A 120 -0.76 -4.32 -3.30
CA PHE A 120 0.43 -4.31 -4.14
C PHE A 120 1.71 -4.52 -3.34
N PRO A 121 2.10 -3.69 -2.38
CA PRO A 121 3.33 -3.90 -1.63
C PRO A 121 3.31 -5.21 -0.84
N ALA A 122 2.17 -5.56 -0.22
CA ALA A 122 2.04 -6.79 0.54
C ALA A 122 2.26 -8.03 -0.33
N LEU A 123 1.54 -8.12 -1.46
CA LEU A 123 1.55 -9.33 -2.29
C LEU A 123 2.75 -9.38 -3.24
N VAL A 124 3.29 -8.25 -3.68
CA VAL A 124 4.54 -8.21 -4.46
C VAL A 124 5.69 -8.86 -3.68
N MET A 125 5.84 -8.51 -2.39
CA MET A 125 6.87 -9.12 -1.54
C MET A 125 6.64 -10.63 -1.37
N VAL A 126 5.39 -11.06 -1.19
CA VAL A 126 5.04 -12.49 -1.07
C VAL A 126 5.29 -13.24 -2.38
N VAL A 127 4.96 -12.63 -3.55
CA VAL A 127 5.26 -13.24 -4.87
C VAL A 127 6.76 -13.43 -5.05
N VAL A 128 7.57 -12.42 -4.74
CA VAL A 128 9.04 -12.56 -4.84
C VAL A 128 9.53 -13.68 -3.93
N ALA A 129 9.08 -13.73 -2.69
CA ALA A 129 9.51 -14.74 -1.73
C ALA A 129 9.11 -16.17 -2.13
N ARG A 130 7.97 -16.37 -2.82
CA ARG A 130 7.45 -17.70 -3.19
C ARG A 130 7.82 -18.17 -4.59
N TYR A 131 7.90 -17.24 -5.55
CA TYR A 131 8.07 -17.56 -6.97
C TYR A 131 9.48 -17.35 -7.48
N ILE A 132 10.31 -16.57 -6.79
CA ILE A 132 11.68 -16.30 -7.21
C ILE A 132 12.64 -17.16 -6.38
N PRO A 133 13.61 -17.85 -7.01
CA PRO A 133 14.64 -18.61 -6.31
C PRO A 133 15.38 -17.75 -5.28
N LYS A 134 15.73 -18.34 -4.12
CA LYS A 134 16.38 -17.64 -3.00
C LYS A 134 17.65 -16.89 -3.42
N GLU A 135 18.41 -17.48 -4.34
CA GLU A 135 19.66 -16.92 -4.88
C GLU A 135 19.43 -15.61 -5.65
N ASN A 136 18.23 -15.44 -6.21
CA ASN A 136 17.85 -14.27 -7.02
C ASN A 136 16.88 -13.34 -6.28
N SER A 137 16.36 -13.72 -5.12
CA SER A 137 15.35 -12.93 -4.40
C SER A 137 15.88 -11.57 -3.97
N GLY A 138 17.15 -11.46 -3.54
CA GLY A 138 17.80 -10.19 -3.21
C GLY A 138 17.85 -9.23 -4.39
N LYS A 139 18.18 -9.73 -5.60
CA LYS A 139 18.17 -8.93 -6.83
C LYS A 139 16.76 -8.48 -7.20
N ALA A 140 15.76 -9.35 -7.02
CA ALA A 140 14.36 -9.04 -7.28
C ALA A 140 13.83 -7.94 -6.35
N PHE A 141 14.12 -8.03 -5.04
CA PHE A 141 13.76 -6.98 -4.07
C PHE A 141 14.46 -5.66 -4.37
N GLY A 142 15.76 -5.70 -4.72
CA GLY A 142 16.52 -4.52 -5.12
C GLY A 142 15.94 -3.84 -6.37
N LEU A 143 15.57 -4.63 -7.39
CA LEU A 143 14.93 -4.12 -8.60
C LEU A 143 13.59 -3.44 -8.29
N ILE A 144 12.72 -4.10 -7.52
CA ILE A 144 11.42 -3.54 -7.14
C ILE A 144 11.62 -2.25 -6.32
N GLY A 145 12.55 -2.25 -5.35
CA GLY A 145 12.88 -1.05 -4.58
C GLY A 145 13.39 0.10 -5.43
N SER A 146 14.23 -0.17 -6.44
CA SER A 146 14.70 0.84 -7.39
C SER A 146 13.57 1.41 -8.24
N ILE A 147 12.62 0.58 -8.66
CA ILE A 147 11.44 1.01 -9.44
C ILE A 147 10.50 1.85 -8.58
N VAL A 148 10.31 1.49 -7.31
CA VAL A 148 9.55 2.29 -6.34
C VAL A 148 10.20 3.66 -6.17
N ALA A 149 11.49 3.72 -5.90
CA ALA A 149 12.25 4.98 -5.78
C ALA A 149 12.19 5.84 -7.05
N MET A 150 12.21 5.20 -8.23
CA MET A 150 12.03 5.90 -9.50
C MET A 150 10.62 6.50 -9.61
N GLY A 151 9.58 5.76 -9.20
CA GLY A 151 8.20 6.27 -9.15
C GLY A 151 8.05 7.46 -8.21
N GLU A 152 8.68 7.41 -7.04
CA GLU A 152 8.73 8.52 -6.07
C GLU A 152 9.41 9.75 -6.65
N GLY A 153 10.57 9.57 -7.31
CA GLY A 153 11.34 10.67 -7.89
C GLY A 153 10.69 11.32 -9.11
N VAL A 154 10.05 10.53 -9.97
CA VAL A 154 9.41 11.01 -11.20
C VAL A 154 8.00 11.57 -10.92
N GLY A 155 7.35 11.10 -9.85
CA GLY A 155 5.98 11.48 -9.51
C GLY A 155 5.71 12.98 -9.50
N PRO A 156 6.48 13.79 -8.77
CA PRO A 156 6.27 15.24 -8.74
C PRO A 156 6.35 15.89 -10.12
N SER A 157 7.28 15.46 -10.98
CA SER A 157 7.42 16.00 -12.34
C SER A 157 6.21 15.67 -13.21
N VAL A 158 5.72 14.42 -13.13
CA VAL A 158 4.49 14.00 -13.84
C VAL A 158 3.29 14.77 -13.32
N GLY A 159 3.19 14.96 -12.00
CA GLY A 159 2.13 15.72 -11.37
C GLY A 159 2.10 17.17 -11.82
N GLY A 160 3.26 17.83 -11.86
CA GLY A 160 3.40 19.19 -12.34
C GLY A 160 2.96 19.35 -13.79
N VAL A 161 3.39 18.43 -14.67
CA VAL A 161 2.97 18.46 -16.09
C VAL A 161 1.44 18.28 -16.23
N ILE A 162 0.85 17.35 -15.50
CA ILE A 162 -0.61 17.15 -15.55
C ILE A 162 -1.36 18.40 -15.01
N ALA A 163 -0.87 18.98 -13.93
CA ALA A 163 -1.48 20.17 -13.34
C ALA A 163 -1.38 21.40 -14.29
N GLU A 164 -0.30 21.52 -15.05
CA GLU A 164 -0.08 22.63 -15.99
C GLU A 164 -0.91 22.50 -17.28
N TYR A 165 -0.98 21.30 -17.87
CA TYR A 165 -1.59 21.07 -19.19
C TYR A 165 -2.97 20.43 -19.15
N ALA A 166 -3.42 19.94 -17.98
CA ALA A 166 -4.69 19.24 -17.82
C ALA A 166 -5.30 19.55 -16.44
N HIS A 167 -6.55 19.16 -16.23
CA HIS A 167 -7.20 19.27 -14.93
C HIS A 167 -6.66 18.20 -13.97
N TRP A 168 -6.41 18.54 -12.70
CA TRP A 168 -5.87 17.63 -11.70
C TRP A 168 -6.68 16.31 -11.56
N SER A 169 -7.96 16.31 -11.89
CA SER A 169 -8.79 15.09 -11.81
C SER A 169 -8.29 13.93 -12.68
N TYR A 170 -7.55 14.20 -13.76
CA TYR A 170 -6.97 13.15 -14.60
C TYR A 170 -5.93 12.30 -13.85
N ILE A 171 -5.31 12.86 -12.80
CA ILE A 171 -4.40 12.11 -11.93
C ILE A 171 -5.10 10.90 -11.30
N LEU A 172 -6.38 11.04 -10.99
CA LEU A 172 -7.17 9.96 -10.40
C LEU A 172 -7.33 8.75 -11.34
N LEU A 173 -7.10 8.92 -12.65
CA LEU A 173 -7.12 7.82 -13.62
C LEU A 173 -5.79 7.07 -13.76
N LEU A 174 -4.69 7.59 -13.23
CA LEU A 174 -3.38 6.91 -13.32
C LEU A 174 -3.41 5.47 -12.80
N PRO A 175 -4.09 5.14 -11.68
CA PRO A 175 -4.16 3.76 -11.22
C PRO A 175 -4.85 2.81 -12.18
N VAL A 176 -5.71 3.31 -13.07
CA VAL A 176 -6.40 2.46 -14.07
C VAL A 176 -5.40 1.79 -15.00
N VAL A 177 -4.23 2.41 -15.22
CA VAL A 177 -3.16 1.79 -16.02
C VAL A 177 -2.70 0.46 -15.43
N THR A 178 -2.80 0.27 -14.12
CA THR A 178 -2.43 -1.00 -13.46
C THR A 178 -3.29 -2.18 -13.92
N ILE A 179 -4.47 -1.96 -14.50
CA ILE A 179 -5.34 -3.02 -15.03
C ILE A 179 -4.67 -3.80 -16.15
N ILE A 180 -3.73 -3.17 -16.87
CA ILE A 180 -2.95 -3.82 -17.93
C ILE A 180 -2.14 -4.99 -17.38
N THR A 181 -1.70 -4.92 -16.12
CA THR A 181 -0.92 -5.99 -15.48
C THR A 181 -1.78 -7.22 -15.14
N ALA A 182 -3.09 -7.04 -14.97
CA ALA A 182 -4.00 -8.08 -14.49
C ALA A 182 -4.02 -9.34 -15.37
N PRO A 183 -4.18 -9.29 -16.72
CA PRO A 183 -4.23 -10.50 -17.54
C PRO A 183 -2.90 -11.25 -17.54
N PHE A 184 -1.77 -10.55 -17.47
CA PHE A 184 -0.44 -11.15 -17.44
C PHE A 184 -0.20 -11.84 -16.09
N LEU A 185 -0.45 -11.17 -14.99
CA LEU A 185 -0.33 -11.75 -13.66
C LEU A 185 -1.30 -12.91 -13.46
N ALA A 186 -2.52 -12.83 -14.01
CA ALA A 186 -3.49 -13.92 -13.99
C ALA A 186 -3.00 -15.20 -14.71
N LYS A 187 -2.22 -15.05 -15.79
CA LYS A 187 -1.63 -16.18 -16.53
C LYS A 187 -0.35 -16.72 -15.87
N LEU A 188 0.48 -15.82 -15.34
CA LEU A 188 1.79 -16.15 -14.80
C LEU A 188 1.73 -16.74 -13.38
N LEU A 189 0.82 -16.24 -12.54
CA LEU A 189 0.65 -16.75 -11.19
C LEU A 189 -0.22 -18.00 -11.19
N LYS A 190 0.27 -19.05 -10.50
CA LYS A 190 -0.51 -20.28 -10.32
C LYS A 190 -1.64 -20.04 -9.34
N GLN A 191 -2.71 -20.79 -9.50
CA GLN A 191 -3.73 -20.88 -8.47
C GLN A 191 -3.15 -21.71 -7.32
N GLU A 192 -3.12 -21.14 -6.13
CA GLU A 192 -2.59 -21.81 -4.94
C GLU A 192 -3.71 -22.59 -4.25
N ASP A 193 -3.35 -23.72 -3.67
CA ASP A 193 -4.26 -24.47 -2.79
C ASP A 193 -4.46 -23.67 -1.50
N VAL A 194 -5.72 -23.44 -1.19
CA VAL A 194 -6.14 -22.59 -0.08
C VAL A 194 -6.07 -23.38 1.22
N ILE A 195 -5.27 -22.93 2.15
CA ILE A 195 -5.23 -23.52 3.51
C ILE A 195 -6.45 -22.98 4.27
N LYS A 196 -7.43 -23.86 4.52
CA LYS A 196 -8.59 -23.51 5.38
C LYS A 196 -8.07 -23.29 6.81
N GLY A 197 -7.97 -22.03 7.22
CA GLY A 197 -7.59 -21.64 8.57
C GLY A 197 -8.64 -20.72 9.20
N SER A 198 -8.69 -20.69 10.53
CA SER A 198 -9.51 -19.70 11.25
C SER A 198 -8.88 -18.30 11.10
N PHE A 199 -9.72 -17.33 10.81
CA PHE A 199 -9.32 -15.94 10.61
C PHE A 199 -9.47 -15.16 11.91
N ASP A 200 -8.38 -14.56 12.40
CA ASP A 200 -8.40 -13.76 13.63
C ASP A 200 -8.96 -12.35 13.35
N VAL A 201 -10.29 -12.29 13.17
CA VAL A 201 -10.99 -11.01 12.90
C VAL A 201 -10.80 -10.02 14.05
N LYS A 202 -10.80 -10.50 15.31
CA LYS A 202 -10.63 -9.64 16.48
C LYS A 202 -9.25 -8.99 16.51
N GLY A 203 -8.20 -9.77 16.22
CA GLY A 203 -6.84 -9.24 16.10
C GLY A 203 -6.73 -8.16 15.03
N ILE A 204 -7.33 -8.38 13.86
CA ILE A 204 -7.37 -7.38 12.78
C ILE A 204 -8.07 -6.11 13.24
N ILE A 205 -9.24 -6.21 13.89
CA ILE A 205 -9.98 -5.04 14.35
C ILE A 205 -9.15 -4.24 15.36
N PHE A 206 -8.57 -4.88 16.38
CA PHE A 206 -7.77 -4.16 17.37
C PHE A 206 -6.54 -3.48 16.75
N MET A 207 -5.86 -4.16 15.83
CA MET A 207 -4.74 -3.57 15.11
C MET A 207 -5.20 -2.40 14.23
N SER A 208 -6.28 -2.57 13.47
CA SER A 208 -6.81 -1.53 12.58
C SER A 208 -7.24 -0.29 13.35
N VAL A 209 -7.97 -0.45 14.45
CA VAL A 209 -8.37 0.67 15.32
C VAL A 209 -7.14 1.37 15.89
N GLY A 210 -6.13 0.61 16.34
CA GLY A 210 -4.85 1.19 16.79
C GLY A 210 -4.16 2.04 15.73
N ILE A 211 -4.09 1.56 14.49
CA ILE A 211 -3.52 2.29 13.34
C ILE A 211 -4.33 3.56 13.05
N VAL A 212 -5.66 3.46 13.01
CA VAL A 212 -6.56 4.61 12.76
C VAL A 212 -6.29 5.72 13.76
N PHE A 213 -6.30 5.40 15.06
CA PHE A 213 -6.06 6.42 16.09
C PHE A 213 -4.63 6.96 16.07
N PHE A 214 -3.65 6.17 15.68
CA PHE A 214 -2.28 6.63 15.49
C PHE A 214 -2.19 7.65 14.34
N ILE A 215 -2.81 7.37 13.17
CA ILE A 215 -2.82 8.28 12.02
C ILE A 215 -3.61 9.56 12.37
N ILE A 216 -4.75 9.47 13.07
CA ILE A 216 -5.48 10.64 13.53
C ILE A 216 -4.62 11.47 14.50
N PHE A 217 -3.84 10.83 15.38
CA PHE A 217 -2.90 11.53 16.24
C PHE A 217 -1.86 12.30 15.42
N THR A 218 -1.24 11.71 14.39
CA THR A 218 -0.25 12.39 13.56
C THR A 218 -0.82 13.58 12.77
N THR A 219 -2.13 13.58 12.52
CA THR A 219 -2.83 14.65 11.81
C THR A 219 -3.32 15.76 12.77
N SER A 220 -3.85 15.38 13.95
CA SER A 220 -4.51 16.32 14.88
C SER A 220 -3.66 16.73 16.07
N TYR A 221 -2.53 16.02 16.32
CA TYR A 221 -1.61 16.21 17.45
C TYR A 221 -2.26 16.14 18.84
N ARG A 222 -3.47 15.59 18.97
CA ARG A 222 -4.14 15.42 20.25
C ARG A 222 -3.67 14.15 20.95
N ILE A 223 -3.04 14.29 22.10
CA ILE A 223 -2.48 13.18 22.92
C ILE A 223 -3.52 12.11 23.25
N SER A 224 -4.80 12.48 23.36
CA SER A 224 -5.89 11.51 23.61
C SER A 224 -5.93 10.38 22.58
N PHE A 225 -5.71 10.69 21.30
CA PHE A 225 -5.70 9.68 20.24
C PHE A 225 -4.46 8.77 20.31
N LEU A 226 -3.31 9.30 20.73
CA LEU A 226 -2.13 8.47 20.98
C LEU A 226 -2.37 7.48 22.12
N VAL A 227 -2.98 7.92 23.21
CA VAL A 227 -3.31 7.05 24.36
C VAL A 227 -4.25 5.93 23.92
N ILE A 228 -5.31 6.24 23.17
CA ILE A 228 -6.24 5.24 22.64
C ILE A 228 -5.51 4.25 21.73
N SER A 229 -4.64 4.74 20.84
CA SER A 229 -3.83 3.90 19.97
C SER A 229 -2.97 2.91 20.76
N ILE A 230 -2.24 3.39 21.77
CA ILE A 230 -1.40 2.57 22.63
C ILE A 230 -2.25 1.49 23.36
N ILE A 231 -3.41 1.87 23.90
CA ILE A 231 -4.33 0.92 24.55
C ILE A 231 -4.77 -0.18 23.56
N CYS A 232 -5.16 0.21 22.33
CA CYS A 232 -5.56 -0.75 21.30
C CYS A 232 -4.42 -1.71 20.94
N PHE A 233 -3.19 -1.21 20.79
CA PHE A 233 -2.03 -2.05 20.53
C PHE A 233 -1.69 -2.98 21.71
N LEU A 234 -1.83 -2.55 22.95
CA LEU A 234 -1.65 -3.41 24.13
C LEU A 234 -2.70 -4.52 24.17
N ILE A 235 -3.97 -4.19 23.88
CA ILE A 235 -5.05 -5.19 23.77
C ILE A 235 -4.74 -6.17 22.63
N PHE A 236 -4.30 -5.67 21.47
CA PHE A 236 -3.89 -6.51 20.33
C PHE A 236 -2.77 -7.47 20.72
N VAL A 237 -1.68 -7.00 21.35
CA VAL A 237 -0.57 -7.85 21.80
C VAL A 237 -1.02 -8.90 22.81
N LYS A 238 -1.91 -8.54 23.74
CA LYS A 238 -2.49 -9.47 24.71
C LYS A 238 -3.38 -10.53 24.02
N HIS A 239 -4.13 -10.11 22.99
CA HIS A 239 -5.02 -10.99 22.23
C HIS A 239 -4.24 -12.01 21.42
N ILE A 240 -3.24 -11.59 20.63
CA ILE A 240 -2.45 -12.50 19.78
C ILE A 240 -1.65 -13.56 20.54
N ARG A 241 -1.36 -13.31 21.83
CA ARG A 241 -0.71 -14.30 22.72
C ARG A 241 -1.64 -15.41 23.20
N LYS A 242 -2.98 -15.21 23.08
CA LYS A 242 -3.99 -16.16 23.59
C LYS A 242 -4.65 -16.99 22.50
N VAL A 243 -4.58 -16.54 21.25
CA VAL A 243 -5.25 -17.17 20.11
C VAL A 243 -4.34 -18.21 19.47
N SER A 244 -4.88 -19.38 19.10
CA SER A 244 -4.13 -20.48 18.48
C SER A 244 -3.61 -20.14 17.07
N ASN A 245 -4.38 -19.38 16.27
CA ASN A 245 -3.99 -18.88 14.94
C ASN A 245 -4.04 -17.35 14.92
N PRO A 246 -3.07 -16.66 15.53
CA PRO A 246 -3.09 -15.21 15.62
C PRO A 246 -2.87 -14.56 14.25
N PHE A 247 -3.39 -13.35 14.10
CA PHE A 247 -3.18 -12.53 12.90
C PHE A 247 -1.69 -12.26 12.65
N VAL A 248 -0.93 -11.95 13.67
CA VAL A 248 0.54 -11.83 13.67
C VAL A 248 1.11 -12.86 14.62
N ASN A 249 2.09 -13.64 14.16
CA ASN A 249 2.72 -14.64 15.00
C ASN A 249 3.58 -13.97 16.09
N PRO A 250 3.27 -14.18 17.39
CA PRO A 250 4.03 -13.57 18.49
C PRO A 250 5.51 -13.95 18.53
N SER A 251 5.91 -15.06 17.90
CA SER A 251 7.31 -15.47 17.82
C SER A 251 8.19 -14.51 17.01
N LEU A 252 7.60 -13.72 16.10
CA LEU A 252 8.31 -12.69 15.35
C LEU A 252 8.93 -11.63 16.26
N GLY A 253 8.26 -11.28 17.39
CA GLY A 253 8.80 -10.36 18.37
C GLY A 253 10.04 -10.88 19.14
N LYS A 254 10.33 -12.19 19.07
CA LYS A 254 11.54 -12.79 19.64
C LYS A 254 12.71 -12.83 18.65
N ASN A 255 12.44 -12.61 17.37
CA ASN A 255 13.47 -12.59 16.34
C ASN A 255 14.14 -11.21 16.30
N ILE A 256 15.39 -11.15 16.78
CA ILE A 256 16.14 -9.91 16.90
C ILE A 256 16.36 -9.23 15.54
N SER A 257 16.60 -9.99 14.48
CA SER A 257 16.79 -9.45 13.12
C SER A 257 15.51 -8.80 12.60
N PHE A 258 14.34 -9.38 12.91
CA PHE A 258 13.04 -8.82 12.56
C PHE A 258 12.77 -7.52 13.32
N MET A 259 13.08 -7.49 14.63
CA MET A 259 12.90 -6.29 15.46
C MET A 259 13.83 -5.16 15.02
N ILE A 260 15.08 -5.44 14.70
CA ILE A 260 16.03 -4.46 14.15
C ILE A 260 15.49 -3.90 12.82
N GLY A 261 15.00 -4.77 11.93
CA GLY A 261 14.39 -4.33 10.66
C GLY A 261 13.22 -3.37 10.84
N ILE A 262 12.31 -3.64 11.81
CA ILE A 262 11.19 -2.74 12.13
C ILE A 262 11.70 -1.40 12.68
N ILE A 263 12.65 -1.43 13.61
CA ILE A 263 13.20 -0.22 14.23
C ILE A 263 13.91 0.64 13.17
N CYS A 264 14.79 0.05 12.36
CA CYS A 264 15.48 0.74 11.28
C CYS A 264 14.50 1.33 10.26
N GLY A 265 13.50 0.56 9.83
CA GLY A 265 12.46 1.04 8.91
C GLY A 265 11.64 2.19 9.53
N GLY A 266 11.28 2.08 10.80
CA GLY A 266 10.57 3.13 11.53
C GLY A 266 11.39 4.41 11.70
N LEU A 267 12.70 4.31 11.94
CA LEU A 267 13.61 5.47 12.03
C LEU A 267 13.75 6.17 10.67
N ILE A 268 13.97 5.41 9.59
CA ILE A 268 14.10 5.97 8.23
C ILE A 268 12.80 6.71 7.82
N LEU A 269 11.64 6.12 8.08
CA LEU A 269 10.36 6.77 7.80
C LEU A 269 10.10 7.97 8.72
N GLY A 270 10.55 7.90 9.97
CA GLY A 270 10.45 8.99 10.94
C GLY A 270 11.31 10.21 10.55
N GLU A 271 12.51 10.00 10.02
CA GLU A 271 13.35 11.07 9.49
C GLU A 271 12.71 11.77 8.29
N CYS A 272 12.12 11.03 7.37
CA CYS A 272 11.37 11.59 6.25
C CYS A 272 10.21 12.50 6.72
N LEU A 273 9.50 12.13 7.78
CA LEU A 273 8.44 12.93 8.37
C LEU A 273 8.97 14.19 9.06
N LEU A 274 10.13 14.11 9.71
CA LEU A 274 10.77 15.25 10.37
C LEU A 274 11.32 16.26 9.35
N ILE A 275 11.99 15.80 8.30
CA ILE A 275 12.51 16.65 7.22
C ILE A 275 11.36 17.36 6.51
N ARG A 276 10.26 16.67 6.25
CA ARG A 276 9.06 17.26 5.67
C ARG A 276 8.50 18.38 6.56
N LYS A 277 8.49 18.19 7.88
CA LYS A 277 8.02 19.19 8.83
C LYS A 277 8.92 20.44 8.88
N VAL A 278 10.23 20.26 8.77
CA VAL A 278 11.20 21.38 8.72
C VAL A 278 11.04 22.17 7.42
N LEU A 279 10.84 21.51 6.28
CA LEU A 279 10.62 22.15 4.97
C LEU A 279 9.30 22.95 4.87
N TYR A 280 8.28 22.62 5.68
CA TYR A 280 7.02 23.37 5.72
C TYR A 280 7.00 24.52 6.76
N LEU A 281 8.06 24.64 7.57
CA LEU A 281 8.20 25.72 8.57
C LEU A 281 9.07 26.87 8.06
N TYR A 282 9.70 26.72 6.91
CA TYR A 282 10.44 27.73 6.15
C TYR A 282 9.80 27.94 4.76
#